data_4c8808c1eb7ac610de67f7bb10ebd40f
#
_entry.id   4c8808c1eb7ac610de67f7bb10ebd40f
#
_cell.length_a   1.000
_cell.length_b   1.000
_cell.length_c   1.000
_cell.angle_alpha   90.00
_cell.angle_beta   90.00
_cell.angle_gamma   90.00
#
_symmetry.space_group_name_H-M   'P 1'
#
loop_
_entity.id
_entity.type
_entity.pdbx_description
1 polymer ?
#
loop_
_entity_poly.entity_id
_entity_poly.type
_entity_poly.pdbx_seq_one_letter_code
_entity_poly.pdbx_strand_id
1 'polypeptide(L)'
;MILIMRGIGLIETIKVQLRPNNKQLTKLFQYAGCSRFAYNWTLAREKENYKQGDKFLSDNELRKEFTQLKKQENYKWLNKISNNVTKQAIKDACNSYKRFFKGKSKHPKFKSKKNSKQSFYQDNVKIQFTDTHVKVEGFAVSKKKNKQKLNWIKLCEKGRIPTNCKYMNPRITYDGLHWYISVSIKVDDNTDIPTNEGVGIDLGLKDLAVCSDGNTYKNVNKINKVKKIEKQKRRLQRSISRKYNMNKEG
;
A
#
# COMPACT_ATOMS: atom_id res chain seq x y z
N MET A 1 -0.89 32.55 34.25
CA MET A 1 -1.12 32.44 32.77
C MET A 1 -0.65 31.06 32.38
N ILE A 2 -1.56 30.09 32.35
CA ILE A 2 -1.24 28.70 32.02
C ILE A 2 -1.21 28.60 30.49
N LEU A 3 -0.01 28.40 29.93
CA LEU A 3 0.13 28.05 28.50
C LEU A 3 -0.41 26.63 28.29
N ILE A 4 -1.61 26.52 27.74
CA ILE A 4 -2.14 25.26 27.22
C ILE A 4 -1.35 24.94 25.97
N MET A 5 -0.33 24.11 26.09
CA MET A 5 0.29 23.46 24.93
C MET A 5 -0.79 22.62 24.28
N ARG A 6 -1.27 23.06 23.08
CA ARG A 6 -2.12 22.24 22.23
C ARG A 6 -1.33 21.00 21.86
N GLY A 7 -1.73 19.84 22.39
CA GLY A 7 -1.12 18.56 22.08
C GLY A 7 -1.09 18.34 20.56
N ILE A 8 0.06 17.95 20.06
CA ILE A 8 0.26 17.51 18.66
C ILE A 8 -0.51 16.19 18.58
N GLY A 9 -1.75 16.21 18.05
CA GLY A 9 -2.57 15.01 17.95
C GLY A 9 -1.82 13.89 17.23
N LEU A 10 -1.76 12.73 17.86
CA LEU A 10 -1.10 11.53 17.34
C LEU A 10 -1.80 11.09 16.03
N ILE A 11 -1.02 10.72 15.01
CA ILE A 11 -1.54 10.15 13.76
C ILE A 11 -1.33 8.65 13.81
N GLU A 12 -2.43 7.91 13.89
CA GLU A 12 -2.42 6.45 13.79
C GLU A 12 -2.77 6.00 12.37
N THR A 13 -2.09 4.97 11.87
CA THR A 13 -2.42 4.34 10.57
C THR A 13 -2.95 2.94 10.80
N ILE A 14 -4.23 2.75 10.48
CA ILE A 14 -4.93 1.48 10.60
C ILE A 14 -4.92 0.78 9.25
N LYS A 15 -4.58 -0.50 9.23
CA LYS A 15 -4.59 -1.36 8.04
C LYS A 15 -5.50 -2.55 8.28
N VAL A 16 -6.50 -2.75 7.39
CA VAL A 16 -7.48 -3.83 7.47
C VAL A 16 -7.54 -4.59 6.16
N GLN A 17 -7.67 -5.91 6.23
CA GLN A 17 -7.84 -6.77 5.07
C GLN A 17 -9.25 -6.62 4.48
N LEU A 18 -9.33 -6.65 3.13
CA LEU A 18 -10.57 -6.60 2.36
C LEU A 18 -11.00 -8.00 1.94
N ARG A 19 -12.33 -8.23 1.87
CA ARG A 19 -12.94 -9.41 1.26
C ARG A 19 -13.75 -9.03 0.02
N PRO A 20 -13.10 -8.73 -1.11
CA PRO A 20 -13.78 -8.38 -2.34
C PRO A 20 -14.43 -9.63 -2.98
N ASN A 21 -15.59 -9.44 -3.61
CA ASN A 21 -16.13 -10.43 -4.55
C ASN A 21 -15.38 -10.38 -5.89
N ASN A 22 -15.62 -11.33 -6.80
CA ASN A 22 -14.91 -11.43 -8.08
C ASN A 22 -15.02 -10.16 -8.95
N LYS A 23 -16.17 -9.49 -8.97
CA LYS A 23 -16.38 -8.24 -9.72
C LYS A 23 -15.57 -7.10 -9.10
N GLN A 24 -15.54 -7.01 -7.77
CA GLN A 24 -14.73 -6.03 -7.03
C GLN A 24 -13.24 -6.31 -7.21
N LEU A 25 -12.84 -7.59 -7.17
CA LEU A 25 -11.45 -8.01 -7.37
C LEU A 25 -10.92 -7.54 -8.74
N THR A 26 -11.70 -7.76 -9.80
CA THR A 26 -11.37 -7.26 -11.15
C THR A 26 -11.18 -5.73 -11.15
N LYS A 27 -12.08 -4.99 -10.48
CA LYS A 27 -11.99 -3.53 -10.38
C LYS A 27 -10.75 -3.08 -9.61
N LEU A 28 -10.41 -3.73 -8.51
CA LEU A 28 -9.20 -3.45 -7.72
C LEU A 28 -7.94 -3.56 -8.57
N PHE A 29 -7.81 -4.63 -9.36
CA PHE A 29 -6.68 -4.79 -10.27
C PHE A 29 -6.66 -3.76 -11.41
N GLN A 30 -7.82 -3.38 -11.94
CA GLN A 30 -7.94 -2.32 -12.95
C GLN A 30 -7.45 -0.98 -12.39
N TYR A 31 -7.87 -0.61 -11.16
CA TYR A 31 -7.45 0.61 -10.49
C TYR A 31 -5.94 0.64 -10.23
N ALA A 32 -5.39 -0.46 -9.72
CA ALA A 32 -3.94 -0.58 -9.51
C ALA A 32 -3.15 -0.50 -10.84
N GLY A 33 -3.69 -1.10 -11.91
CA GLY A 33 -3.13 -1.01 -13.26
C GLY A 33 -3.09 0.42 -13.79
N CYS A 34 -4.18 1.16 -13.65
CA CYS A 34 -4.25 2.58 -14.06
C CYS A 34 -3.34 3.47 -13.22
N SER A 35 -3.26 3.23 -11.90
CA SER A 35 -2.32 3.93 -11.02
C SER A 35 -0.88 3.69 -11.46
N ARG A 36 -0.51 2.44 -11.77
CA ARG A 36 0.82 2.10 -12.29
C ARG A 36 1.10 2.74 -13.63
N PHE A 37 0.13 2.72 -14.56
CA PHE A 37 0.25 3.38 -15.85
C PHE A 37 0.52 4.87 -15.71
N ALA A 38 -0.30 5.59 -14.93
CA ALA A 38 -0.12 7.03 -14.71
C ALA A 38 1.22 7.37 -14.06
N TYR A 39 1.68 6.56 -13.10
CA TYR A 39 3.00 6.71 -12.49
C TYR A 39 4.12 6.54 -13.53
N ASN A 40 4.06 5.48 -14.33
CA ASN A 40 5.09 5.19 -15.34
C ASN A 40 5.08 6.22 -16.48
N TRP A 41 3.90 6.63 -16.94
CA TRP A 41 3.76 7.68 -17.93
C TRP A 41 4.44 8.98 -17.45
N THR A 42 4.22 9.36 -16.19
CA THR A 42 4.87 10.53 -15.60
C THR A 42 6.40 10.40 -15.62
N LEU A 43 6.93 9.22 -15.25
CA LEU A 43 8.38 9.01 -15.30
C LEU A 43 8.93 9.10 -16.73
N ALA A 44 8.21 8.56 -17.73
CA ALA A 44 8.60 8.63 -19.13
C ALA A 44 8.62 10.08 -19.62
N ARG A 45 7.54 10.82 -19.34
CA ARG A 45 7.38 12.22 -19.77
C ARG A 45 8.45 13.14 -19.16
N GLU A 46 8.77 12.96 -17.88
CA GLU A 46 9.85 13.69 -17.22
C GLU A 46 11.23 13.35 -17.80
N LYS A 47 11.45 12.08 -18.14
CA LYS A 47 12.70 11.66 -18.79
C LYS A 47 12.85 12.26 -20.18
N GLU A 48 11.77 12.36 -20.95
CA GLU A 48 11.76 13.03 -22.26
C GLU A 48 12.07 14.52 -22.11
N ASN A 49 11.39 15.20 -21.19
CA ASN A 49 11.59 16.61 -20.88
C ASN A 49 13.05 16.90 -20.48
N TYR A 50 13.62 16.08 -19.61
CA TYR A 50 15.02 16.20 -19.21
C TYR A 50 16.00 16.04 -20.38
N LYS A 51 15.74 15.11 -21.31
CA LYS A 51 16.56 14.93 -22.51
C LYS A 51 16.55 16.15 -23.46
N GLN A 52 15.45 16.90 -23.46
CA GLN A 52 15.29 18.13 -24.23
C GLN A 52 15.95 19.34 -23.57
N GLY A 53 16.50 19.16 -22.36
CA GLY A 53 17.13 20.24 -21.58
C GLY A 53 16.13 21.13 -20.84
N ASP A 54 14.87 20.72 -20.78
CA ASP A 54 13.80 21.49 -20.16
C ASP A 54 13.75 21.29 -18.64
N LYS A 55 13.08 22.23 -17.95
CA LYS A 55 12.88 22.17 -16.51
C LYS A 55 11.91 21.04 -16.13
N PHE A 56 12.09 20.50 -14.94
CA PHE A 56 11.20 19.51 -14.35
C PHE A 56 9.75 20.02 -14.27
N LEU A 57 8.80 19.25 -14.82
CA LEU A 57 7.39 19.60 -14.87
C LEU A 57 6.73 19.46 -13.48
N SER A 58 5.85 20.39 -13.18
CA SER A 58 5.02 20.27 -11.97
C SER A 58 3.95 19.17 -12.12
N ASP A 59 3.46 18.65 -10.99
CA ASP A 59 2.35 17.69 -11.02
C ASP A 59 1.06 18.28 -11.61
N ASN A 60 0.88 19.61 -11.57
CA ASN A 60 -0.26 20.28 -12.21
C ASN A 60 -0.14 20.30 -13.74
N GLU A 61 1.03 20.58 -14.28
CA GLU A 61 1.29 20.54 -15.73
C GLU A 61 1.09 19.13 -16.27
N LEU A 62 1.71 18.14 -15.62
CA LEU A 62 1.56 16.72 -16.00
C LEU A 62 0.11 16.23 -15.93
N ARG A 63 -0.69 16.71 -14.98
CA ARG A 63 -2.13 16.41 -14.93
C ARG A 63 -2.90 17.00 -16.10
N LYS A 64 -2.56 18.21 -16.54
CA LYS A 64 -3.16 18.81 -17.74
C LYS A 64 -2.83 17.97 -18.97
N GLU A 65 -1.55 17.63 -19.19
CA GLU A 65 -1.12 16.76 -20.29
C GLU A 65 -1.81 15.39 -20.24
N PHE A 66 -1.86 14.76 -19.05
CA PHE A 66 -2.52 13.48 -18.87
C PHE A 66 -4.03 13.54 -19.15
N THR A 67 -4.66 14.69 -18.90
CA THR A 67 -6.08 14.91 -19.24
C THR A 67 -6.28 14.97 -20.75
N GLN A 68 -5.35 15.57 -21.50
CA GLN A 68 -5.40 15.55 -22.98
C GLN A 68 -5.13 14.14 -23.51
N LEU A 69 -4.16 13.43 -22.95
CA LEU A 69 -3.87 12.03 -23.30
C LEU A 69 -5.15 11.16 -23.21
N LYS A 70 -5.95 11.32 -22.17
CA LYS A 70 -7.18 10.56 -21.94
C LYS A 70 -8.28 10.81 -22.98
N LYS A 71 -8.18 11.88 -23.78
CA LYS A 71 -9.13 12.17 -24.88
C LYS A 71 -8.82 11.33 -26.12
N GLN A 72 -7.59 10.87 -26.28
CA GLN A 72 -7.17 10.04 -27.41
C GLN A 72 -7.84 8.65 -27.33
N GLU A 73 -8.20 8.09 -28.49
CA GLU A 73 -8.95 6.82 -28.57
C GLU A 73 -8.27 5.69 -27.79
N ASN A 74 -6.98 5.53 -27.98
CA ASN A 74 -6.16 4.47 -27.35
C ASN A 74 -6.10 4.55 -25.81
N TYR A 75 -6.49 5.70 -25.22
CA TYR A 75 -6.42 5.94 -23.77
C TYR A 75 -7.80 6.18 -23.13
N LYS A 76 -8.90 6.09 -23.87
CA LYS A 76 -10.27 6.26 -23.33
C LYS A 76 -10.61 5.32 -22.18
N TRP A 77 -9.95 4.16 -22.11
CA TRP A 77 -10.11 3.21 -21.01
C TRP A 77 -9.74 3.78 -19.64
N LEU A 78 -8.85 4.78 -19.57
CA LEU A 78 -8.49 5.49 -18.35
C LEU A 78 -9.67 6.28 -17.75
N ASN A 79 -10.66 6.64 -18.56
CA ASN A 79 -11.86 7.36 -18.07
C ASN A 79 -12.83 6.47 -17.28
N LYS A 80 -12.64 5.13 -17.33
CA LYS A 80 -13.42 4.17 -16.52
C LYS A 80 -13.01 4.13 -15.05
N ILE A 81 -11.96 4.87 -14.69
CA ILE A 81 -11.35 4.86 -13.36
C ILE A 81 -11.48 6.27 -12.74
N SER A 82 -11.63 6.34 -11.41
CA SER A 82 -11.66 7.64 -10.72
C SER A 82 -10.40 8.47 -11.03
N ASN A 83 -10.61 9.73 -11.38
CA ASN A 83 -9.53 10.67 -11.65
C ASN A 83 -8.57 10.84 -10.46
N ASN A 84 -9.06 10.67 -9.23
CA ASN A 84 -8.25 10.83 -8.02
C ASN A 84 -7.13 9.77 -7.95
N VAL A 85 -7.35 8.57 -8.51
CA VAL A 85 -6.35 7.51 -8.59
C VAL A 85 -5.17 7.94 -9.47
N THR A 86 -5.44 8.43 -10.69
CA THR A 86 -4.39 8.85 -11.62
C THR A 86 -3.70 10.15 -11.19
N LYS A 87 -4.46 11.12 -10.67
CA LYS A 87 -3.92 12.37 -10.10
C LYS A 87 -2.91 12.09 -8.99
N GLN A 88 -3.25 11.20 -8.05
CA GLN A 88 -2.33 10.87 -6.97
C GLN A 88 -1.11 10.08 -7.45
N ALA A 89 -1.28 9.20 -8.44
CA ALA A 89 -0.16 8.46 -9.01
C ALA A 89 0.87 9.39 -9.70
N ILE A 90 0.40 10.41 -10.41
CA ILE A 90 1.24 11.47 -10.99
C ILE A 90 2.00 12.22 -9.88
N LYS A 91 1.28 12.66 -8.84
CA LYS A 91 1.87 13.33 -7.68
C LYS A 91 2.92 12.47 -6.97
N ASP A 92 2.65 11.17 -6.83
CA ASP A 92 3.59 10.23 -6.21
C ASP A 92 4.88 10.08 -7.05
N ALA A 93 4.77 10.08 -8.39
CA ALA A 93 5.92 10.06 -9.29
C ALA A 93 6.76 11.34 -9.20
N CYS A 94 6.13 12.51 -9.24
CA CYS A 94 6.80 13.79 -9.04
C CYS A 94 7.50 13.87 -7.67
N ASN A 95 6.84 13.39 -6.61
CA ASN A 95 7.44 13.34 -5.27
C ASN A 95 8.64 12.38 -5.21
N SER A 96 8.62 11.30 -5.99
CA SER A 96 9.76 10.38 -6.08
C SER A 96 10.98 11.07 -6.70
N TYR A 97 10.80 11.87 -7.76
CA TYR A 97 11.86 12.70 -8.32
C TYR A 97 12.35 13.79 -7.34
N LYS A 98 11.41 14.50 -6.69
CA LYS A 98 11.77 15.51 -5.68
C LYS A 98 12.63 14.94 -4.56
N ARG A 99 12.34 13.70 -4.11
CA ARG A 99 13.16 13.01 -3.11
C ARG A 99 14.52 12.60 -3.65
N PHE A 100 14.59 12.16 -4.90
CA PHE A 100 15.84 11.85 -5.59
C PHE A 100 16.73 13.08 -5.70
N PHE A 101 16.23 14.20 -6.20
CA PHE A 101 17.00 15.46 -6.32
C PHE A 101 17.47 16.00 -4.96
N LYS A 102 16.76 15.71 -3.88
CA LYS A 102 17.18 16.04 -2.50
C LYS A 102 18.16 15.01 -1.90
N GLY A 103 18.64 14.04 -2.66
CA GLY A 103 19.53 12.98 -2.18
C GLY A 103 18.89 11.97 -1.20
N LYS A 104 17.56 12.07 -1.00
CA LYS A 104 16.82 11.23 -0.01
C LYS A 104 16.40 9.87 -0.53
N SER A 105 16.57 9.58 -1.81
CA SER A 105 16.23 8.30 -2.43
C SER A 105 17.01 8.06 -3.71
N LYS A 106 17.10 6.79 -4.15
CA LYS A 106 17.62 6.43 -5.48
C LYS A 106 16.70 6.94 -6.58
N HIS A 107 17.21 7.00 -7.83
CA HIS A 107 16.44 7.37 -9.01
C HIS A 107 15.14 6.54 -9.12
N PRO A 108 13.99 7.18 -9.41
CA PRO A 108 12.71 6.48 -9.57
C PRO A 108 12.77 5.43 -10.69
N LYS A 109 12.22 4.24 -10.42
CA LYS A 109 12.14 3.15 -11.40
C LYS A 109 10.71 2.94 -11.88
N PHE A 110 10.56 2.50 -13.13
CA PHE A 110 9.27 2.06 -13.65
C PHE A 110 8.70 0.91 -12.83
N LYS A 111 7.40 0.98 -12.57
CA LYS A 111 6.67 -0.09 -11.87
C LYS A 111 6.22 -1.16 -12.85
N SER A 112 6.45 -2.42 -12.52
CA SER A 112 5.95 -3.57 -13.28
C SER A 112 4.79 -4.28 -12.54
N LYS A 113 3.97 -5.03 -13.27
CA LYS A 113 2.91 -5.84 -12.64
C LYS A 113 3.48 -6.94 -11.74
N LYS A 114 4.62 -7.52 -12.15
CA LYS A 114 5.25 -8.67 -11.47
C LYS A 114 6.04 -8.23 -10.22
N ASN A 115 6.85 -7.19 -10.34
CA ASN A 115 7.86 -6.86 -9.33
C ASN A 115 7.47 -5.68 -8.42
N SER A 116 6.37 -4.97 -8.73
CA SER A 116 5.96 -3.82 -7.95
C SER A 116 4.68 -4.09 -7.19
N LYS A 117 4.60 -3.59 -5.96
CA LYS A 117 3.41 -3.67 -5.13
C LYS A 117 2.23 -3.02 -5.85
N GLN A 118 1.16 -3.77 -6.06
CA GLN A 118 -0.06 -3.24 -6.66
C GLN A 118 -0.77 -2.36 -5.63
N SER A 119 -0.95 -1.08 -5.95
CA SER A 119 -1.59 -0.14 -5.02
C SER A 119 -2.17 1.06 -5.75
N PHE A 120 -3.17 1.66 -5.13
CA PHE A 120 -3.74 2.92 -5.59
C PHE A 120 -4.30 3.73 -4.41
N TYR A 121 -4.38 5.03 -4.60
CA TYR A 121 -4.96 5.97 -3.66
C TYR A 121 -6.48 6.03 -3.82
N GLN A 122 -7.18 6.18 -2.71
CA GLN A 122 -8.60 6.47 -2.66
C GLN A 122 -8.80 7.88 -2.09
N ASP A 123 -9.75 8.63 -2.66
CA ASP A 123 -10.01 9.99 -2.21
C ASP A 123 -10.46 10.03 -0.75
N ASN A 124 -9.83 10.89 0.06
CA ASN A 124 -10.07 10.97 1.50
C ASN A 124 -11.43 11.60 1.87
N VAL A 125 -12.04 12.35 0.96
CA VAL A 125 -13.38 12.95 1.17
C VAL A 125 -14.48 11.97 0.77
N LYS A 126 -14.23 11.17 -0.28
CA LYS A 126 -15.22 10.26 -0.85
C LYS A 126 -15.21 8.86 -0.24
N ILE A 127 -14.15 8.52 0.48
CA ILE A 127 -14.10 7.25 1.21
C ILE A 127 -15.07 7.28 2.38
N GLN A 128 -15.79 6.19 2.57
CA GLN A 128 -16.72 6.03 3.69
C GLN A 128 -16.53 4.64 4.29
N PHE A 129 -16.66 4.56 5.59
CA PHE A 129 -16.59 3.31 6.33
C PHE A 129 -17.89 3.06 7.08
N THR A 130 -18.25 1.80 7.18
CA THR A 130 -19.18 1.26 8.18
C THR A 130 -18.39 0.27 9.03
N ASP A 131 -18.98 -0.25 10.09
CA ASP A 131 -18.34 -1.28 10.92
C ASP A 131 -17.83 -2.49 10.12
N THR A 132 -18.46 -2.78 8.99
CA THR A 132 -18.22 -4.02 8.23
C THR A 132 -17.74 -3.80 6.79
N HIS A 133 -17.85 -2.59 6.26
CA HIS A 133 -17.56 -2.32 4.85
C HIS A 133 -16.83 -0.98 4.65
N VAL A 134 -16.06 -0.91 3.57
CA VAL A 134 -15.50 0.34 3.04
C VAL A 134 -16.11 0.64 1.66
N LYS A 135 -16.48 1.90 1.43
CA LYS A 135 -16.93 2.38 0.12
C LYS A 135 -15.76 2.87 -0.70
N VAL A 136 -15.54 2.24 -1.85
CA VAL A 136 -14.52 2.62 -2.83
C VAL A 136 -15.19 3.34 -3.99
N GLU A 137 -14.68 4.51 -4.36
CA GLU A 137 -15.25 5.34 -5.42
C GLU A 137 -15.16 4.67 -6.79
N GLY A 138 -16.23 4.75 -7.57
CA GLY A 138 -16.23 4.50 -9.01
C GLY A 138 -16.25 3.04 -9.45
N PHE A 139 -16.50 2.09 -8.56
CA PHE A 139 -16.67 0.68 -8.95
C PHE A 139 -18.01 0.45 -9.66
N ALA A 140 -19.06 1.14 -9.22
CA ALA A 140 -20.35 1.10 -9.86
C ALA A 140 -20.43 2.16 -10.96
N VAL A 141 -20.74 1.72 -12.17
CA VAL A 141 -20.92 2.59 -13.35
C VAL A 141 -22.29 3.28 -13.32
N SER A 142 -23.30 2.67 -12.69
CA SER A 142 -24.67 3.15 -12.65
C SER A 142 -25.00 3.82 -11.31
N LYS A 143 -25.77 4.92 -11.37
CA LYS A 143 -26.31 5.58 -10.17
C LYS A 143 -27.47 4.81 -9.52
N LYS A 144 -27.99 3.74 -10.14
CA LYS A 144 -29.08 2.91 -9.57
C LYS A 144 -28.66 2.29 -8.24
N LYS A 145 -29.49 2.41 -7.20
CA LYS A 145 -29.22 2.00 -5.81
C LYS A 145 -28.66 0.56 -5.69
N ASN A 146 -29.24 -0.40 -6.41
CA ASN A 146 -28.79 -1.80 -6.38
C ASN A 146 -27.39 -2.01 -6.98
N LYS A 147 -26.99 -1.19 -7.96
CA LYS A 147 -25.64 -1.27 -8.56
C LYS A 147 -24.59 -0.57 -7.70
N GLN A 148 -24.98 0.40 -6.86
CA GLN A 148 -24.08 1.08 -5.91
C GLN A 148 -23.52 0.15 -4.83
N LYS A 149 -24.16 -0.99 -4.56
CA LYS A 149 -23.62 -2.04 -3.65
C LYS A 149 -22.24 -2.51 -4.05
N LEU A 150 -21.86 -2.45 -5.36
CA LEU A 150 -20.54 -2.83 -5.83
C LEU A 150 -19.42 -1.95 -5.24
N ASN A 151 -19.70 -0.70 -4.88
CA ASN A 151 -18.74 0.21 -4.27
C ASN A 151 -18.37 -0.21 -2.82
N TRP A 152 -19.20 -1.00 -2.16
CA TRP A 152 -19.01 -1.41 -0.78
C TRP A 152 -18.29 -2.74 -0.70
N ILE A 153 -17.03 -2.73 -0.24
CA ILE A 153 -16.21 -3.92 -0.06
C ILE A 153 -16.23 -4.30 1.42
N LYS A 154 -16.45 -5.59 1.70
CA LYS A 154 -16.46 -6.13 3.06
C LYS A 154 -15.06 -6.07 3.68
N LEU A 155 -14.98 -5.67 4.95
CA LEU A 155 -13.78 -5.73 5.78
C LEU A 155 -13.69 -7.09 6.47
N CYS A 156 -12.47 -7.57 6.71
CA CYS A 156 -12.25 -8.79 7.50
C CYS A 156 -12.45 -8.55 8.99
N GLU A 157 -12.06 -7.36 9.45
CA GLU A 157 -12.14 -6.95 10.84
C GLU A 157 -13.28 -5.95 11.01
N LYS A 158 -14.27 -6.32 11.85
CA LYS A 158 -15.42 -5.46 12.17
C LYS A 158 -15.00 -4.38 13.17
N GLY A 159 -15.48 -3.13 12.96
CA GLY A 159 -15.28 -2.02 13.90
C GLY A 159 -13.84 -1.52 14.07
N ARG A 160 -12.87 -2.09 13.33
CA ARG A 160 -11.45 -1.73 13.47
C ARG A 160 -11.13 -0.30 13.05
N ILE A 161 -11.87 0.23 12.07
CA ILE A 161 -11.71 1.60 11.58
C ILE A 161 -12.86 2.44 12.13
N PRO A 162 -12.59 3.49 12.92
CA PRO A 162 -13.64 4.39 13.42
C PRO A 162 -14.43 5.03 12.29
N THR A 163 -15.76 5.15 12.44
CA THR A 163 -16.65 5.64 11.38
C THR A 163 -16.86 7.15 11.41
N ASN A 164 -16.60 7.80 12.54
CA ASN A 164 -16.91 9.23 12.76
C ASN A 164 -15.64 10.10 12.87
N CYS A 165 -14.64 9.85 12.01
CA CYS A 165 -13.40 10.60 12.03
C CYS A 165 -12.98 11.07 10.63
N LYS A 166 -12.01 11.98 10.56
CA LYS A 166 -11.42 12.44 9.32
C LYS A 166 -10.34 11.48 8.87
N TYR A 167 -10.52 10.88 7.71
CA TYR A 167 -9.56 9.96 7.11
C TYR A 167 -8.49 10.70 6.31
N MET A 168 -7.25 10.25 6.44
CA MET A 168 -6.11 10.79 5.73
C MET A 168 -5.39 9.70 4.95
N ASN A 169 -4.94 10.04 3.74
CA ASN A 169 -4.11 9.23 2.86
C ASN A 169 -4.58 7.76 2.68
N PRO A 170 -5.88 7.51 2.41
CA PRO A 170 -6.36 6.15 2.24
C PRO A 170 -5.73 5.50 1.02
N ARG A 171 -5.16 4.29 1.20
CA ARG A 171 -4.54 3.52 0.14
C ARG A 171 -5.00 2.08 0.16
N ILE A 172 -5.33 1.56 -1.01
CA ILE A 172 -5.65 0.16 -1.21
C ILE A 172 -4.42 -0.52 -1.81
N THR A 173 -3.97 -1.62 -1.19
CA THR A 173 -2.73 -2.32 -1.54
C THR A 173 -2.95 -3.82 -1.61
N TYR A 174 -2.22 -4.49 -2.51
CA TYR A 174 -2.19 -5.95 -2.66
C TYR A 174 -0.83 -6.49 -2.24
N ASP A 175 -0.80 -7.51 -1.40
CA ASP A 175 0.44 -8.11 -0.89
C ASP A 175 0.92 -9.33 -1.70
N GLY A 176 0.15 -9.74 -2.70
CA GLY A 176 0.38 -10.96 -3.48
C GLY A 176 -0.69 -12.01 -3.23
N LEU A 177 -1.41 -11.95 -2.09
CA LEU A 177 -2.45 -12.88 -1.71
C LEU A 177 -3.78 -12.15 -1.41
N HIS A 178 -3.72 -11.06 -0.65
CA HIS A 178 -4.91 -10.33 -0.19
C HIS A 178 -4.83 -8.83 -0.49
N TRP A 179 -6.00 -8.21 -0.53
CA TRP A 179 -6.14 -6.76 -0.62
C TRP A 179 -6.36 -6.16 0.77
N TYR A 180 -5.75 -5.00 1.01
CA TYR A 180 -5.83 -4.25 2.25
C TYR A 180 -6.20 -2.81 1.97
N ILE A 181 -6.96 -2.21 2.88
CA ILE A 181 -7.10 -0.76 2.99
C ILE A 181 -6.26 -0.27 4.16
N SER A 182 -5.48 0.77 3.97
CA SER A 182 -4.81 1.51 5.03
C SER A 182 -5.29 2.95 5.03
N VAL A 183 -5.55 3.48 6.21
CA VAL A 183 -6.03 4.84 6.42
C VAL A 183 -5.41 5.41 7.68
N SER A 184 -5.01 6.68 7.63
CA SER A 184 -4.52 7.40 8.81
C SER A 184 -5.64 8.24 9.40
N ILE A 185 -5.73 8.24 10.70
CA ILE A 185 -6.68 9.05 11.50
C ILE A 185 -5.91 9.86 12.54
N LYS A 186 -6.48 10.96 12.98
CA LYS A 186 -6.00 11.65 14.19
C LYS A 186 -6.64 10.99 15.39
N VAL A 187 -5.82 10.63 16.35
CA VAL A 187 -6.23 10.11 17.64
C VAL A 187 -5.89 11.19 18.67
N ASP A 188 -6.83 11.50 19.55
CA ASP A 188 -6.53 12.37 20.67
C ASP A 188 -5.51 11.67 21.56
N ASP A 189 -4.55 12.44 22.05
CA ASP A 189 -3.44 11.93 22.86
C ASP A 189 -3.92 11.62 24.30
N ASN A 190 -5.02 10.86 24.40
CA ASN A 190 -5.39 10.19 25.62
C ASN A 190 -4.48 8.96 25.73
N THR A 191 -3.19 9.21 25.92
CA THR A 191 -2.31 8.18 26.43
C THR A 191 -2.79 7.89 27.85
N ASP A 192 -3.54 6.80 27.98
CA ASP A 192 -3.60 6.11 29.26
C ASP A 192 -2.15 6.00 29.73
N ILE A 193 -1.86 6.64 30.88
CA ILE A 193 -0.55 6.55 31.51
C ILE A 193 -0.26 5.06 31.61
N PRO A 194 0.84 4.57 31.00
CA PRO A 194 1.12 3.14 31.05
C PRO A 194 1.11 2.75 32.52
N THR A 195 0.17 1.90 32.90
CA THR A 195 0.25 1.25 34.20
C THR A 195 1.59 0.54 34.24
N ASN A 196 2.33 0.59 35.31
CA ASN A 196 3.66 0.00 35.51
C ASN A 196 3.68 -1.55 35.37
N GLU A 197 2.68 -2.15 34.77
CA GLU A 197 2.48 -3.58 34.55
C GLU A 197 2.99 -4.07 33.19
N GLY A 198 3.68 -3.24 32.44
CA GLY A 198 4.28 -3.63 31.16
C GLY A 198 5.57 -4.44 31.35
N VAL A 199 5.75 -5.51 30.57
CA VAL A 199 7.02 -6.26 30.46
C VAL A 199 7.84 -5.70 29.31
N GLY A 200 9.04 -5.23 29.59
CA GLY A 200 10.04 -4.88 28.58
C GLY A 200 10.62 -6.15 27.95
N ILE A 201 10.67 -6.21 26.61
CA ILE A 201 11.23 -7.38 25.90
C ILE A 201 12.38 -6.91 25.00
N ASP A 202 13.57 -7.45 25.26
CA ASP A 202 14.74 -7.30 24.40
C ASP A 202 14.89 -8.52 23.49
N LEU A 203 14.98 -8.31 22.17
CA LEU A 203 15.11 -9.37 21.18
C LEU A 203 16.59 -9.54 20.77
N GLY A 204 17.14 -10.73 20.99
CA GLY A 204 18.52 -11.04 20.74
C GLY A 204 18.79 -12.20 19.77
N LEU A 205 20.05 -12.32 19.33
CA LEU A 205 20.49 -13.43 18.48
C LEU A 205 20.87 -14.68 19.28
N LYS A 206 21.35 -14.54 20.49
CA LYS A 206 21.74 -15.66 21.37
C LYS A 206 20.49 -16.24 22.02
N ASP A 207 19.78 -15.43 22.71
CA ASP A 207 18.45 -15.71 23.23
C ASP A 207 17.42 -14.98 22.35
N LEU A 208 16.28 -15.59 22.12
CA LEU A 208 15.24 -15.01 21.25
C LEU A 208 14.62 -13.76 21.88
N ALA A 209 14.38 -13.84 23.17
CA ALA A 209 13.85 -12.72 23.94
C ALA A 209 14.32 -12.80 25.40
N VAL A 210 14.63 -11.66 25.97
CA VAL A 210 14.89 -11.47 27.40
C VAL A 210 13.86 -10.47 27.92
N CYS A 211 13.08 -10.87 28.91
CA CYS A 211 12.02 -10.04 29.47
C CYS A 211 12.50 -9.36 30.76
N SER A 212 11.99 -8.17 31.05
CA SER A 212 12.29 -7.42 32.26
C SER A 212 11.83 -8.10 33.57
N ASP A 213 10.92 -9.08 33.45
CA ASP A 213 10.47 -9.96 34.54
C ASP A 213 11.43 -11.11 34.86
N GLY A 214 12.62 -11.15 34.20
CA GLY A 214 13.62 -12.18 34.37
C GLY A 214 13.45 -13.41 33.47
N ASN A 215 12.38 -13.53 32.71
CA ASN A 215 12.16 -14.66 31.81
C ASN A 215 13.07 -14.55 30.58
N THR A 216 13.73 -15.66 30.20
CA THR A 216 14.59 -15.72 29.01
C THR A 216 14.13 -16.84 28.10
N TYR A 217 13.89 -16.50 26.82
CA TYR A 217 13.47 -17.45 25.79
C TYR A 217 14.64 -17.74 24.85
N LYS A 218 15.06 -19.00 24.82
CA LYS A 218 16.20 -19.43 23.97
C LYS A 218 15.83 -19.40 22.48
N ASN A 219 16.78 -19.04 21.65
CA ASN A 219 16.60 -19.02 20.20
C ASN A 219 16.51 -20.45 19.64
N VAL A 220 15.29 -20.90 19.34
CA VAL A 220 14.97 -22.23 18.80
C VAL A 220 15.71 -22.53 17.48
N ASN A 221 16.07 -21.52 16.69
CA ASN A 221 16.81 -21.70 15.43
C ASN A 221 18.25 -22.18 15.65
N LYS A 222 18.79 -22.07 16.86
CA LYS A 222 20.13 -22.57 17.22
C LYS A 222 20.13 -24.01 17.74
N ILE A 223 18.98 -24.62 17.95
CA ILE A 223 18.85 -26.00 18.41
C ILE A 223 19.30 -26.96 17.28
N ASN A 224 20.05 -27.99 17.64
CA ASN A 224 20.59 -28.97 16.68
C ASN A 224 19.47 -29.64 15.84
N LYS A 225 18.31 -29.89 16.42
CA LYS A 225 17.13 -30.44 15.71
C LYS A 225 16.70 -29.54 14.57
N VAL A 226 16.59 -28.22 14.79
CA VAL A 226 16.18 -27.24 13.76
C VAL A 226 17.25 -27.16 12.68
N LYS A 227 18.54 -27.12 13.04
CA LYS A 227 19.66 -27.13 12.07
C LYS A 227 19.64 -28.38 11.18
N LYS A 228 19.31 -29.56 11.74
CA LYS A 228 19.14 -30.80 10.97
C LYS A 228 17.99 -30.69 9.97
N ILE A 229 16.83 -30.19 10.40
CA ILE A 229 15.65 -30.01 9.56
C ILE A 229 15.94 -29.00 8.43
N GLU A 230 16.60 -27.89 8.72
CA GLU A 230 16.98 -26.92 7.68
C GLU A 230 17.96 -27.52 6.66
N LYS A 231 18.93 -28.31 7.12
CA LYS A 231 19.85 -29.02 6.21
C LYS A 231 19.09 -30.01 5.32
N GLN A 232 18.14 -30.75 5.87
CA GLN A 232 17.28 -31.66 5.13
C GLN A 232 16.42 -30.91 4.12
N LYS A 233 15.78 -29.80 4.52
CA LYS A 233 15.00 -28.93 3.64
C LYS A 233 15.83 -28.45 2.45
N ARG A 234 17.03 -27.92 2.68
CA ARG A 234 17.94 -27.47 1.62
C ARG A 234 18.33 -28.60 0.66
N ARG A 235 18.55 -29.83 1.19
CA ARG A 235 18.85 -31.01 0.35
C ARG A 235 17.68 -31.35 -0.56
N LEU A 236 16.46 -31.38 -0.03
CA LEU A 236 15.24 -31.62 -0.80
C LEU A 236 14.98 -30.54 -1.84
N GLN A 237 15.16 -29.28 -1.49
CA GLN A 237 15.01 -28.17 -2.43
C GLN A 237 16.01 -28.28 -3.61
N ARG A 238 17.26 -28.62 -3.35
CA ARG A 238 18.27 -28.88 -4.41
C ARG A 238 17.89 -30.06 -5.29
N SER A 239 17.33 -31.14 -4.74
CA SER A 239 16.86 -32.30 -5.48
C SER A 239 15.71 -31.92 -6.41
N ILE A 240 14.72 -31.17 -5.92
CA ILE A 240 13.59 -30.67 -6.71
C ILE A 240 14.07 -29.74 -7.84
N SER A 241 14.98 -28.81 -7.53
CA SER A 241 15.52 -27.89 -8.53
C SER A 241 16.25 -28.61 -9.67
N ARG A 242 17.04 -29.65 -9.37
CA ARG A 242 17.69 -30.48 -10.38
C ARG A 242 16.69 -31.19 -11.27
N LYS A 243 15.68 -31.85 -10.68
CA LYS A 243 14.62 -32.54 -11.43
C LYS A 243 13.86 -31.57 -12.35
N TYR A 244 13.58 -30.36 -11.84
CA TYR A 244 12.90 -29.31 -12.62
C TYR A 244 13.73 -28.81 -13.81
N ASN A 245 15.04 -28.70 -13.65
CA ASN A 245 15.94 -28.28 -14.72
C ASN A 245 16.10 -29.40 -15.77
N MET A 246 16.23 -30.66 -15.33
CA MET A 246 16.30 -31.82 -16.24
C MET A 246 15.04 -31.95 -17.12
N ASN A 247 13.84 -31.63 -16.59
CA ASN A 247 12.60 -31.67 -17.34
C ASN A 247 12.41 -30.46 -18.30
N LYS A 248 13.29 -29.47 -18.25
CA LYS A 248 13.28 -28.33 -19.18
C LYS A 248 14.16 -28.52 -20.40
N GLU A 249 15.09 -29.47 -20.35
CA GLU A 249 16.04 -29.76 -21.41
C GLU A 249 15.61 -30.97 -22.27
N GLY A 250 14.45 -31.55 -22.03
CA GLY A 250 13.76 -32.57 -22.79
C GLY A 250 12.43 -32.06 -23.35
#